data_81ec789ae9da226a940704f143273ede
#
_entry.id   81ec789ae9da226a940704f143273ede
#
_cell.length_a   1.000
_cell.length_b   1.000
_cell.length_c   1.000
_cell.angle_alpha   90.00
_cell.angle_beta   90.00
_cell.angle_gamma   90.00
#
_symmetry.space_group_name_H-M   'P 1'
#
loop_
_entity.id
_entity.type
_entity.pdbx_description
1 polymer ?
#
loop_
_entity_poly.entity_id
_entity_poly.type
_entity_poly.pdbx_seq_one_letter_code
_entity_poly.pdbx_strand_id
1 'polypeptide(L)'
;MSTNDRKAKAQAAAKGAKGGANTIVVAGIVVVLAMALIIGGVIWASRDTGSAGGASQLPDGVTKGAPLEPFADAEPAADAPVVDVYEDFRCPVCTTFEQTMGDTVEQLAKDGKIRLRVHLKTVIDSMTGGESSAVAGSSAVCAADQGVWSEYHSALFALQPATETRDGFAEEAYTQAAKDAGLSGDALDAWQQCTDDGTYVDYVKSVDDASTKDGIKGTPTVVVDDTQLNWGGLLNPQTREADTARLEEILTTGEVPQDLVSTQ
;
A
#
# COMPACT_ATOMS: atom_id res chain seq x y z
N MET A 1 -57.00 -37.82 -51.32
CA MET A 1 -56.23 -36.76 -50.64
C MET A 1 -55.36 -36.07 -51.68
N SER A 2 -55.70 -34.86 -52.01
CA SER A 2 -55.12 -34.09 -53.12
C SER A 2 -53.70 -33.63 -52.82
N THR A 3 -52.86 -33.55 -53.82
CA THR A 3 -51.46 -33.07 -53.74
C THR A 3 -51.32 -31.65 -53.22
N ASN A 4 -52.41 -30.89 -53.22
CA ASN A 4 -52.48 -29.54 -52.73
C ASN A 4 -52.48 -29.46 -51.18
N ASP A 5 -53.06 -30.43 -50.47
CA ASP A 5 -53.11 -30.47 -49.00
C ASP A 5 -51.74 -30.75 -48.38
N ARG A 6 -50.88 -31.48 -49.09
CA ARG A 6 -49.51 -31.77 -48.63
C ARG A 6 -48.58 -30.58 -48.77
N LYS A 7 -48.77 -29.75 -49.84
CA LYS A 7 -47.98 -28.48 -49.97
C LYS A 7 -48.38 -27.41 -48.97
N ALA A 8 -49.65 -27.31 -48.66
CA ALA A 8 -50.11 -26.35 -47.67
C ALA A 8 -49.59 -26.68 -46.24
N LYS A 9 -49.55 -27.98 -45.89
CA LYS A 9 -49.03 -28.42 -44.56
C LYS A 9 -47.48 -28.24 -44.44
N ALA A 10 -46.75 -28.41 -45.55
CA ALA A 10 -45.30 -28.20 -45.57
C ALA A 10 -44.92 -26.72 -45.50
N GLN A 11 -45.72 -25.83 -46.07
CA GLN A 11 -45.46 -24.36 -45.93
C GLN A 11 -45.83 -23.77 -44.60
N ALA A 12 -46.79 -24.35 -43.88
CA ALA A 12 -47.15 -23.94 -42.52
C ALA A 12 -46.04 -24.33 -41.49
N ALA A 13 -45.40 -25.50 -41.69
CA ALA A 13 -44.32 -25.95 -40.82
C ALA A 13 -43.01 -25.15 -40.99
N ALA A 14 -42.77 -24.57 -42.17
CA ALA A 14 -41.56 -23.78 -42.46
C ALA A 14 -41.61 -22.34 -41.89
N LYS A 15 -42.81 -21.81 -41.55
CA LYS A 15 -42.97 -20.48 -40.99
C LYS A 15 -42.81 -20.41 -39.46
N GLY A 16 -42.88 -21.55 -38.75
CA GLY A 16 -42.76 -21.61 -37.28
C GLY A 16 -41.31 -21.68 -36.75
N ALA A 17 -40.33 -21.97 -37.63
CA ALA A 17 -38.95 -22.27 -37.18
C ALA A 17 -37.97 -21.10 -37.25
N LYS A 18 -38.38 -19.89 -37.65
CA LYS A 18 -37.45 -18.75 -37.83
C LYS A 18 -37.46 -17.67 -36.73
N GLY A 19 -38.28 -17.81 -35.68
CA GLY A 19 -38.43 -16.77 -34.65
C GLY A 19 -37.74 -17.00 -33.31
N GLY A 20 -37.40 -18.26 -32.95
CA GLY A 20 -36.98 -18.57 -31.58
C GLY A 20 -35.49 -18.41 -31.28
N ALA A 21 -34.63 -18.76 -32.22
CA ALA A 21 -33.18 -18.74 -31.99
C ALA A 21 -32.60 -17.32 -31.95
N ASN A 22 -33.10 -16.41 -32.77
CA ASN A 22 -32.61 -15.02 -32.75
C ASN A 22 -33.10 -14.24 -31.56
N THR A 23 -34.26 -14.53 -31.00
CA THR A 23 -34.77 -13.84 -29.81
C THR A 23 -34.01 -14.21 -28.55
N ILE A 24 -33.58 -15.45 -28.39
CA ILE A 24 -32.76 -15.90 -27.25
C ILE A 24 -31.35 -15.30 -27.36
N VAL A 25 -30.76 -15.28 -28.56
CA VAL A 25 -29.45 -14.70 -28.81
C VAL A 25 -29.47 -13.16 -28.56
N VAL A 26 -30.49 -12.48 -29.08
CA VAL A 26 -30.67 -11.05 -28.83
C VAL A 26 -30.89 -10.73 -27.35
N ALA A 27 -31.72 -11.53 -26.65
CA ALA A 27 -31.92 -11.37 -25.21
C ALA A 27 -30.62 -11.62 -24.41
N GLY A 28 -29.83 -12.63 -24.80
CA GLY A 28 -28.51 -12.89 -24.19
C GLY A 28 -27.52 -11.74 -24.37
N ILE A 29 -27.44 -11.17 -25.57
CA ILE A 29 -26.57 -10.02 -25.87
C ILE A 29 -27.02 -8.79 -25.06
N VAL A 30 -28.32 -8.52 -24.96
CA VAL A 30 -28.85 -7.39 -24.17
C VAL A 30 -28.51 -7.54 -22.70
N VAL A 31 -28.60 -8.76 -22.12
CA VAL A 31 -28.23 -9.00 -20.71
C VAL A 31 -26.73 -8.82 -20.49
N VAL A 32 -25.88 -9.29 -21.40
CA VAL A 32 -24.42 -9.09 -21.30
C VAL A 32 -24.05 -7.61 -21.41
N LEU A 33 -24.65 -6.87 -22.33
CA LEU A 33 -24.44 -5.43 -22.47
C LEU A 33 -24.97 -4.65 -21.25
N ALA A 34 -26.11 -5.04 -20.68
CA ALA A 34 -26.64 -4.44 -19.46
C ALA A 34 -25.72 -4.70 -18.26
N MET A 35 -25.18 -5.92 -18.11
CA MET A 35 -24.17 -6.22 -17.07
C MET A 35 -22.87 -5.44 -17.27
N ALA A 36 -22.38 -5.33 -18.52
CA ALA A 36 -21.20 -4.53 -18.82
C ALA A 36 -21.40 -3.04 -18.52
N LEU A 37 -22.59 -2.49 -18.77
CA LEU A 37 -22.94 -1.11 -18.40
C LEU A 37 -23.09 -0.92 -16.89
N ILE A 38 -23.61 -1.90 -16.16
CA ILE A 38 -23.71 -1.85 -14.69
C ILE A 38 -22.31 -1.94 -14.08
N ILE A 39 -21.48 -2.88 -14.53
CA ILE A 39 -20.09 -3.03 -14.05
C ILE A 39 -19.25 -1.80 -14.43
N GLY A 40 -19.36 -1.35 -15.68
CA GLY A 40 -18.69 -0.12 -16.14
C GLY A 40 -19.18 1.13 -15.42
N GLY A 41 -20.48 1.22 -15.14
CA GLY A 41 -21.08 2.33 -14.38
C GLY A 41 -20.68 2.33 -12.91
N VAL A 42 -20.55 1.16 -12.28
CA VAL A 42 -20.05 1.04 -10.90
C VAL A 42 -18.57 1.40 -10.81
N ILE A 43 -17.75 0.94 -11.76
CA ILE A 43 -16.32 1.30 -11.82
C ILE A 43 -16.16 2.81 -12.10
N TRP A 44 -16.98 3.37 -12.98
CA TRP A 44 -16.93 4.81 -13.29
C TRP A 44 -17.46 5.65 -12.12
N ALA A 45 -18.57 5.26 -11.47
CA ALA A 45 -19.09 5.94 -10.29
C ALA A 45 -18.15 5.82 -9.07
N SER A 46 -17.37 4.75 -8.97
CA SER A 46 -16.32 4.62 -7.93
C SER A 46 -15.10 5.51 -8.21
N ARG A 47 -14.87 5.90 -9.47
CA ARG A 47 -13.83 6.85 -9.84
C ARG A 47 -14.25 8.32 -9.70
N ASP A 48 -15.55 8.61 -9.77
CA ASP A 48 -16.09 9.98 -9.70
C ASP A 48 -16.45 10.43 -8.26
N THR A 49 -16.20 9.62 -7.22
CA THR A 49 -16.37 10.05 -5.83
C THR A 49 -15.13 10.73 -5.23
N GLY A 50 -14.12 11.02 -6.05
CA GLY A 50 -12.96 11.79 -5.66
C GLY A 50 -13.06 13.25 -6.06
N SER A 51 -13.96 14.03 -5.51
CA SER A 51 -13.75 15.46 -5.32
C SER A 51 -14.95 16.14 -4.67
N ALA A 52 -14.94 16.21 -3.36
CA ALA A 52 -15.53 17.31 -2.60
C ALA A 52 -15.05 17.26 -1.14
N GLY A 53 -14.06 18.07 -0.81
CA GLY A 53 -13.87 18.60 0.53
C GLY A 53 -13.65 17.61 1.69
N GLY A 54 -12.39 17.30 2.05
CA GLY A 54 -12.04 16.99 3.44
C GLY A 54 -12.54 15.67 4.06
N ALA A 55 -12.86 14.66 3.27
CA ALA A 55 -13.05 13.32 3.83
C ALA A 55 -11.69 12.61 3.79
N SER A 56 -11.12 12.30 4.95
CA SER A 56 -9.90 11.49 5.04
C SER A 56 -10.10 10.17 4.30
N GLN A 57 -9.39 9.99 3.19
CA GLN A 57 -9.41 8.73 2.47
C GLN A 57 -8.54 7.71 3.23
N LEU A 58 -8.90 6.45 3.08
CA LEU A 58 -8.11 5.33 3.57
C LEU A 58 -7.56 4.58 2.36
N PRO A 59 -6.35 4.00 2.45
CA PRO A 59 -5.87 3.10 1.42
C PRO A 59 -6.82 1.91 1.24
N ASP A 60 -6.85 1.33 0.05
CA ASP A 60 -7.74 0.21 -0.27
C ASP A 60 -7.53 -0.96 0.70
N GLY A 61 -8.61 -1.45 1.29
CA GLY A 61 -8.58 -2.56 2.25
C GLY A 61 -8.06 -2.22 3.65
N VAL A 62 -7.61 -0.99 3.89
CA VAL A 62 -7.05 -0.55 5.17
C VAL A 62 -8.11 0.15 6.03
N THR A 63 -8.11 -0.12 7.33
CA THR A 63 -8.98 0.56 8.29
C THR A 63 -8.25 1.71 8.98
N LYS A 64 -9.01 2.67 9.50
CA LYS A 64 -8.44 3.82 10.20
C LYS A 64 -7.57 3.38 11.38
N GLY A 65 -6.33 3.86 11.40
CA GLY A 65 -5.34 3.55 12.44
C GLY A 65 -4.60 2.23 12.27
N ALA A 66 -4.97 1.42 11.27
CA ALA A 66 -4.23 0.21 10.94
C ALA A 66 -2.95 0.52 10.15
N PRO A 67 -1.89 -0.31 10.28
CA PRO A 67 -0.67 -0.17 9.48
C PRO A 67 -0.92 -0.41 8.00
N LEU A 68 0.02 0.01 7.18
CA LEU A 68 0.10 -0.37 5.78
C LEU A 68 0.80 -1.73 5.67
N GLU A 69 0.29 -2.63 4.83
CA GLU A 69 0.92 -3.90 4.47
C GLU A 69 1.33 -3.87 3.00
N PRO A 70 2.47 -3.26 2.65
CA PRO A 70 2.82 -2.97 1.25
C PRO A 70 3.11 -4.23 0.42
N PHE A 71 3.30 -5.38 1.08
CA PHE A 71 3.58 -6.67 0.44
C PHE A 71 2.52 -7.73 0.74
N ALA A 72 1.27 -7.31 1.01
CA ALA A 72 0.17 -8.24 1.25
C ALA A 72 -0.05 -9.22 0.08
N ASP A 73 0.22 -8.76 -1.15
CA ASP A 73 0.10 -9.56 -2.38
C ASP A 73 1.20 -10.64 -2.52
N ALA A 74 2.25 -10.61 -1.71
CA ALA A 74 3.25 -11.69 -1.63
C ALA A 74 2.70 -12.97 -1.01
N GLU A 75 1.45 -12.92 -0.49
CA GLU A 75 0.75 -14.06 0.13
C GLU A 75 1.61 -14.76 1.19
N PRO A 76 2.07 -14.05 2.25
CA PRO A 76 2.91 -14.64 3.27
C PRO A 76 2.21 -15.87 3.89
N ALA A 77 3.00 -16.88 4.26
CA ALA A 77 2.48 -18.09 4.90
C ALA A 77 1.63 -17.73 6.13
N ALA A 78 0.63 -18.57 6.45
CA ALA A 78 -0.28 -18.30 7.56
C ALA A 78 0.43 -18.21 8.93
N ASP A 79 1.57 -18.86 9.05
CA ASP A 79 2.48 -18.90 10.20
C ASP A 79 3.73 -18.03 10.02
N ALA A 80 3.77 -17.18 8.97
CA ALA A 80 4.87 -16.24 8.78
C ALA A 80 4.88 -15.23 9.95
N PRO A 81 6.05 -14.96 10.57
CA PRO A 81 6.18 -13.99 11.63
C PRO A 81 5.68 -12.61 11.21
N VAL A 82 5.04 -11.91 12.14
CA VAL A 82 4.60 -10.52 11.92
C VAL A 82 5.73 -9.58 12.34
N VAL A 83 6.13 -8.72 11.42
CA VAL A 83 7.15 -7.69 11.67
C VAL A 83 6.51 -6.32 11.53
N ASP A 84 6.38 -5.62 12.64
CA ASP A 84 5.90 -4.24 12.70
C ASP A 84 7.08 -3.29 12.69
N VAL A 85 7.14 -2.40 11.73
CA VAL A 85 8.12 -1.30 11.66
C VAL A 85 7.39 0.02 11.85
N TYR A 86 7.76 0.75 12.90
CA TYR A 86 7.25 2.09 13.19
C TYR A 86 8.30 3.10 12.76
N GLU A 87 7.96 3.93 11.80
CA GLU A 87 8.93 4.81 11.15
C GLU A 87 8.36 6.20 10.86
N ASP A 88 9.25 7.17 10.76
CA ASP A 88 8.97 8.53 10.33
C ASP A 88 10.01 8.91 9.28
N PHE A 89 9.58 9.27 8.08
CA PHE A 89 10.48 9.63 6.96
C PHE A 89 11.43 10.79 7.30
N ARG A 90 11.11 11.58 8.32
CA ARG A 90 11.96 12.68 8.78
C ARG A 90 12.90 12.31 9.91
N CYS A 91 12.78 11.10 10.47
CA CYS A 91 13.65 10.65 11.56
C CYS A 91 15.02 10.19 11.02
N PRO A 92 16.15 10.82 11.40
CA PRO A 92 17.48 10.43 10.90
C PRO A 92 17.88 9.01 11.30
N VAL A 93 17.37 8.54 12.44
CA VAL A 93 17.64 7.17 12.91
C VAL A 93 16.85 6.15 12.08
N CYS A 94 15.66 6.51 11.55
CA CYS A 94 14.94 5.69 10.57
C CYS A 94 15.72 5.56 9.28
N THR A 95 16.32 6.64 8.78
CA THR A 95 17.22 6.57 7.62
C THR A 95 18.41 5.62 7.87
N THR A 96 18.97 5.62 9.08
CA THR A 96 20.05 4.67 9.41
C THR A 96 19.53 3.23 9.38
N PHE A 97 18.35 2.96 9.91
CA PHE A 97 17.71 1.63 9.89
C PHE A 97 17.47 1.19 8.45
N GLU A 98 16.86 2.04 7.65
CA GLU A 98 16.57 1.77 6.23
C GLU A 98 17.85 1.44 5.45
N GLN A 99 18.88 2.28 5.56
CA GLN A 99 20.15 2.08 4.84
C GLN A 99 20.93 0.83 5.26
N THR A 100 20.71 0.31 6.46
CA THR A 100 21.49 -0.82 6.99
C THR A 100 20.72 -2.14 7.02
N MET A 101 19.41 -2.09 7.13
CA MET A 101 18.53 -3.25 7.36
C MET A 101 17.31 -3.29 6.45
N GLY A 102 16.93 -2.17 5.82
CA GLY A 102 15.73 -2.03 5.01
C GLY A 102 15.63 -3.05 3.89
N ASP A 103 16.71 -3.21 3.10
CA ASP A 103 16.77 -4.18 2.00
C ASP A 103 16.49 -5.62 2.48
N THR A 104 17.00 -5.99 3.67
CA THR A 104 16.78 -7.34 4.24
C THR A 104 15.32 -7.53 4.64
N VAL A 105 14.74 -6.55 5.33
CA VAL A 105 13.33 -6.58 5.77
C VAL A 105 12.40 -6.66 4.56
N GLU A 106 12.64 -5.82 3.58
CA GLU A 106 11.83 -5.75 2.37
C GLU A 106 11.91 -7.02 1.54
N GLN A 107 13.12 -7.58 1.35
CA GLN A 107 13.31 -8.82 0.61
C GLN A 107 12.58 -10.00 1.27
N LEU A 108 12.63 -10.09 2.61
CA LEU A 108 11.91 -11.12 3.35
C LEU A 108 10.38 -10.98 3.19
N ALA A 109 9.87 -9.75 3.16
CA ALA A 109 8.46 -9.47 2.93
C ALA A 109 8.04 -9.82 1.50
N LYS A 110 8.83 -9.43 0.49
CA LYS A 110 8.61 -9.79 -0.93
C LYS A 110 8.63 -11.30 -1.16
N ASP A 111 9.46 -12.02 -0.43
CA ASP A 111 9.55 -13.50 -0.49
C ASP A 111 8.42 -14.18 0.29
N GLY A 112 7.52 -13.44 0.95
CA GLY A 112 6.46 -13.98 1.79
C GLY A 112 6.96 -14.70 3.05
N LYS A 113 8.23 -14.49 3.45
CA LYS A 113 8.83 -15.10 4.63
C LYS A 113 8.40 -14.42 5.93
N ILE A 114 7.99 -13.16 5.86
CA ILE A 114 7.44 -12.37 6.96
C ILE A 114 6.18 -11.62 6.48
N ARG A 115 5.33 -11.27 7.43
CA ARG A 115 4.24 -10.31 7.22
C ARG A 115 4.71 -8.94 7.70
N LEU A 116 5.13 -8.08 6.78
CA LEU A 116 5.57 -6.73 7.11
C LEU A 116 4.38 -5.79 7.27
N ARG A 117 4.32 -5.10 8.40
CA ARG A 117 3.37 -4.03 8.69
C ARG A 117 4.13 -2.73 8.97
N VAL A 118 3.87 -1.71 8.18
CA VAL A 118 4.52 -0.39 8.31
C VAL A 118 3.57 0.59 8.99
N HIS A 119 4.01 1.10 10.15
CA HIS A 119 3.30 2.10 10.94
C HIS A 119 3.93 3.47 10.72
N LEU A 120 3.32 4.26 9.85
CA LEU A 120 3.79 5.61 9.57
C LEU A 120 3.55 6.52 10.77
N LYS A 121 4.61 7.12 11.29
CA LYS A 121 4.62 7.97 12.48
C LYS A 121 4.87 9.45 12.13
N THR A 122 4.49 10.32 13.04
CA THR A 122 4.67 11.79 12.92
C THR A 122 5.45 12.36 14.12
N VAL A 123 6.46 11.61 14.58
CA VAL A 123 7.24 11.96 15.78
C VAL A 123 7.96 13.29 15.59
N ILE A 124 8.57 13.53 14.42
CA ILE A 124 9.31 14.75 14.15
C ILE A 124 8.38 15.97 14.04
N ASP A 125 7.16 15.80 13.53
CA ASP A 125 6.14 16.86 13.54
C ASP A 125 5.80 17.28 14.97
N SER A 126 5.66 16.32 15.88
CA SER A 126 5.41 16.58 17.31
C SER A 126 6.54 17.35 17.97
N MET A 127 7.79 17.17 17.54
CA MET A 127 8.98 17.84 18.07
C MET A 127 9.20 19.22 17.48
N THR A 128 8.97 19.39 16.16
CA THR A 128 9.31 20.62 15.42
C THR A 128 8.11 21.53 15.18
N GLY A 129 6.90 20.99 15.30
CA GLY A 129 5.64 21.62 14.87
C GLY A 129 5.51 21.60 13.35
N GLY A 130 4.33 21.39 12.84
CA GLY A 130 4.06 21.27 11.41
C GLY A 130 3.41 19.93 11.08
N GLU A 131 3.42 19.54 9.81
CA GLU A 131 2.78 18.34 9.29
C GLU A 131 3.66 17.61 8.25
N SER A 132 4.96 17.94 8.20
CA SER A 132 5.83 17.44 7.13
C SER A 132 6.08 15.92 7.20
N SER A 133 6.05 15.31 8.39
CA SER A 133 6.11 13.85 8.53
C SER A 133 4.81 13.21 8.03
N ALA A 134 3.66 13.80 8.36
CA ALA A 134 2.36 13.31 7.86
C ALA A 134 2.25 13.46 6.34
N VAL A 135 2.75 14.54 5.76
CA VAL A 135 2.80 14.76 4.30
C VAL A 135 3.74 13.74 3.64
N ALA A 136 4.93 13.50 4.21
CA ALA A 136 5.87 12.50 3.71
C ALA A 136 5.27 11.09 3.72
N GLY A 137 4.63 10.69 4.83
CA GLY A 137 3.91 9.42 4.90
C GLY A 137 2.77 9.33 3.89
N SER A 138 1.98 10.41 3.72
CA SER A 138 0.89 10.47 2.72
C SER A 138 1.42 10.28 1.31
N SER A 139 2.52 10.93 0.93
CA SER A 139 3.12 10.80 -0.39
C SER A 139 3.61 9.38 -0.68
N ALA A 140 4.11 8.68 0.34
CA ALA A 140 4.52 7.28 0.23
C ALA A 140 3.31 6.34 0.05
N VAL A 141 2.20 6.61 0.73
CA VAL A 141 0.94 5.87 0.51
C VAL A 141 0.40 6.12 -0.90
N CYS A 142 0.47 7.35 -1.43
CA CYS A 142 0.14 7.64 -2.82
C CYS A 142 1.01 6.86 -3.81
N ALA A 143 2.28 6.61 -3.47
CA ALA A 143 3.17 5.78 -4.29
C ALA A 143 2.82 4.28 -4.20
N ALA A 144 2.34 3.82 -3.05
CA ALA A 144 1.81 2.46 -2.89
C ALA A 144 0.60 2.23 -3.81
N ASP A 145 -0.29 3.20 -3.95
CA ASP A 145 -1.43 3.13 -4.89
C ASP A 145 -0.98 2.99 -6.36
N GLN A 146 0.22 3.46 -6.69
CA GLN A 146 0.83 3.30 -8.02
C GLN A 146 1.69 2.03 -8.12
N GLY A 147 1.76 1.20 -7.08
CA GLY A 147 2.51 -0.05 -7.04
C GLY A 147 4.03 0.10 -6.94
N VAL A 148 4.52 1.26 -6.49
CA VAL A 148 5.95 1.58 -6.37
C VAL A 148 6.35 1.95 -4.94
N TRP A 149 5.72 1.30 -3.95
CA TRP A 149 6.03 1.54 -2.53
C TRP A 149 7.52 1.44 -2.23
N SER A 150 8.15 0.31 -2.56
CA SER A 150 9.54 0.01 -2.25
C SER A 150 10.50 1.06 -2.74
N GLU A 151 10.40 1.35 -4.03
CA GLU A 151 11.29 2.26 -4.73
C GLU A 151 11.11 3.69 -4.21
N TYR A 152 9.85 4.09 -3.95
CA TYR A 152 9.55 5.41 -3.41
C TYR A 152 10.02 5.55 -1.96
N HIS A 153 9.77 4.54 -1.13
CA HIS A 153 10.15 4.49 0.27
C HIS A 153 11.66 4.71 0.44
N SER A 154 12.47 3.89 -0.24
CA SER A 154 13.93 4.01 -0.20
C SER A 154 14.43 5.34 -0.80
N ALA A 155 13.83 5.80 -1.91
CA ALA A 155 14.21 7.07 -2.53
C ALA A 155 13.91 8.27 -1.62
N LEU A 156 12.76 8.28 -0.93
CA LEU A 156 12.41 9.37 -0.03
C LEU A 156 13.31 9.41 1.20
N PHE A 157 13.65 8.26 1.80
CA PHE A 157 14.65 8.20 2.89
C PHE A 157 16.03 8.69 2.42
N ALA A 158 16.44 8.36 1.19
CA ALA A 158 17.72 8.84 0.64
C ALA A 158 17.75 10.37 0.44
N LEU A 159 16.60 11.00 0.25
CA LEU A 159 16.45 12.45 0.08
C LEU A 159 16.15 13.19 1.39
N GLN A 160 16.22 12.49 2.54
CA GLN A 160 15.94 13.10 3.84
C GLN A 160 16.82 14.34 4.07
N PRO A 161 16.24 15.47 4.53
CA PRO A 161 17.00 16.68 4.82
C PRO A 161 18.00 16.44 5.95
N ALA A 162 19.18 17.05 5.85
CA ALA A 162 20.26 16.90 6.82
C ALA A 162 19.92 17.44 8.23
N THR A 163 18.87 18.24 8.37
CA THR A 163 18.42 18.83 9.63
C THR A 163 16.92 18.68 9.80
N GLU A 164 16.50 18.36 11.02
CA GLU A 164 15.10 18.30 11.41
C GLU A 164 14.53 19.71 11.58
N THR A 165 14.05 20.29 10.47
CA THR A 165 13.39 21.58 10.48
C THR A 165 11.87 21.43 10.38
N ARG A 166 11.12 22.49 10.75
CA ARG A 166 9.67 22.48 10.61
C ARG A 166 9.20 22.24 9.17
N ASP A 167 9.96 22.74 8.21
CA ASP A 167 9.57 22.69 6.78
C ASP A 167 9.78 21.30 6.18
N GLY A 168 10.58 20.44 6.82
CA GLY A 168 10.79 19.03 6.39
C GLY A 168 11.45 18.92 5.02
N PHE A 169 10.88 18.09 4.16
CA PHE A 169 11.36 17.92 2.79
C PHE A 169 11.05 19.15 1.93
N ALA A 170 11.97 19.49 1.02
CA ALA A 170 11.66 20.41 -0.06
C ALA A 170 10.63 19.77 -1.00
N GLU A 171 9.76 20.56 -1.61
CA GLU A 171 8.70 20.08 -2.51
C GLU A 171 9.28 19.24 -3.66
N GLU A 172 10.43 19.65 -4.19
CA GLU A 172 11.12 18.95 -5.27
C GLU A 172 11.59 17.54 -4.86
N ALA A 173 11.87 17.30 -3.57
CA ALA A 173 12.33 16.00 -3.09
C ALA A 173 11.25 14.93 -3.27
N TYR A 174 9.99 15.25 -3.03
CA TYR A 174 8.88 14.33 -3.25
C TYR A 174 8.76 13.92 -4.71
N THR A 175 8.78 14.91 -5.61
CA THR A 175 8.72 14.67 -7.07
C THR A 175 9.97 13.92 -7.56
N GLN A 176 11.15 14.18 -6.98
CA GLN A 176 12.37 13.46 -7.31
C GLN A 176 12.25 11.99 -6.88
N ALA A 177 11.80 11.71 -5.64
CA ALA A 177 11.57 10.35 -5.17
C ALA A 177 10.58 9.59 -6.07
N ALA A 178 9.50 10.23 -6.51
CA ALA A 178 8.52 9.62 -7.42
C ALA A 178 9.12 9.24 -8.77
N LYS A 179 9.98 10.10 -9.33
CA LYS A 179 10.68 9.83 -10.59
C LYS A 179 11.75 8.74 -10.40
N ASP A 180 12.49 8.76 -9.30
CA ASP A 180 13.50 7.74 -8.98
C ASP A 180 12.84 6.38 -8.75
N ALA A 181 11.59 6.36 -8.22
CA ALA A 181 10.74 5.17 -8.12
C ALA A 181 10.18 4.70 -9.48
N GLY A 182 10.48 5.41 -10.58
CA GLY A 182 10.06 5.02 -11.93
C GLY A 182 8.71 5.58 -12.38
N LEU A 183 8.04 6.42 -11.60
CA LEU A 183 6.78 7.04 -12.00
C LEU A 183 6.99 8.03 -13.14
N SER A 184 6.11 7.96 -14.15
CA SER A 184 6.12 8.83 -15.31
C SER A 184 4.72 8.90 -15.95
N GLY A 185 4.47 9.94 -16.78
CA GLY A 185 3.18 10.12 -17.47
C GLY A 185 2.00 10.09 -16.51
N ASP A 186 0.92 9.41 -16.89
CA ASP A 186 -0.34 9.40 -16.14
C ASP A 186 -0.19 8.90 -14.69
N ALA A 187 0.73 7.96 -14.42
CA ALA A 187 1.01 7.45 -13.07
C ALA A 187 1.68 8.51 -12.19
N LEU A 188 2.61 9.29 -12.74
CA LEU A 188 3.22 10.42 -12.03
C LEU A 188 2.19 11.52 -11.76
N ASP A 189 1.33 11.84 -12.73
CA ASP A 189 0.28 12.84 -12.58
C ASP A 189 -0.73 12.43 -11.50
N ALA A 190 -1.13 11.14 -11.46
CA ALA A 190 -2.02 10.59 -10.45
C ALA A 190 -1.40 10.64 -9.04
N TRP A 191 -0.12 10.25 -8.91
CA TRP A 191 0.63 10.36 -7.67
C TRP A 191 0.74 11.83 -7.20
N GLN A 192 1.06 12.76 -8.11
CA GLN A 192 1.19 14.18 -7.81
C GLN A 192 -0.13 14.74 -7.29
N GLN A 193 -1.25 14.45 -7.97
CA GLN A 193 -2.58 14.88 -7.52
C GLN A 193 -2.91 14.33 -6.13
N CYS A 194 -2.68 13.04 -5.88
CA CYS A 194 -2.90 12.42 -4.58
C CYS A 194 -2.09 13.10 -3.46
N THR A 195 -0.83 13.44 -3.76
CA THR A 195 0.08 14.11 -2.81
C THR A 195 -0.34 15.56 -2.56
N ASP A 196 -0.66 16.32 -3.61
CA ASP A 196 -1.08 17.73 -3.52
C ASP A 196 -2.40 17.88 -2.76
N ASP A 197 -3.33 16.92 -2.94
CA ASP A 197 -4.60 16.88 -2.23
C ASP A 197 -4.45 16.45 -0.76
N GLY A 198 -3.26 15.97 -0.34
CA GLY A 198 -3.00 15.47 1.00
C GLY A 198 -3.88 14.26 1.36
N THR A 199 -4.19 13.43 0.36
CA THR A 199 -5.21 12.39 0.40
C THR A 199 -5.14 11.50 1.63
N TYR A 200 -3.92 11.11 2.05
CA TYR A 200 -3.69 10.18 3.16
C TYR A 200 -3.10 10.82 4.42
N VAL A 201 -3.05 12.15 4.52
CA VAL A 201 -2.49 12.85 5.71
C VAL A 201 -3.23 12.44 6.99
N ASP A 202 -4.56 12.41 6.97
CA ASP A 202 -5.35 12.02 8.14
C ASP A 202 -5.24 10.51 8.45
N TYR A 203 -5.03 9.67 7.43
CA TYR A 203 -4.72 8.26 7.63
C TYR A 203 -3.41 8.10 8.39
N VAL A 204 -2.31 8.73 7.93
CA VAL A 204 -0.99 8.69 8.61
C VAL A 204 -1.11 9.16 10.05
N LYS A 205 -1.76 10.29 10.31
CA LYS A 205 -2.03 10.77 11.68
C LYS A 205 -2.80 9.75 12.51
N SER A 206 -3.75 9.05 11.91
CA SER A 206 -4.52 8.04 12.63
C SER A 206 -3.71 6.80 13.01
N VAL A 207 -2.72 6.41 12.17
CA VAL A 207 -1.76 5.34 12.47
C VAL A 207 -0.83 5.75 13.61
N ASP A 208 -0.33 6.98 13.58
CA ASP A 208 0.48 7.53 14.68
C ASP A 208 -0.28 7.57 16.01
N ASP A 209 -1.52 8.06 15.99
CA ASP A 209 -2.39 8.11 17.14
C ASP A 209 -2.67 6.72 17.74
N ALA A 210 -2.92 5.70 16.89
CA ALA A 210 -3.15 4.32 17.30
C ALA A 210 -1.89 3.75 17.95
N SER A 211 -0.75 3.81 17.28
CA SER A 211 0.54 3.33 17.78
C SER A 211 0.95 3.99 19.10
N THR A 212 0.69 5.29 19.22
CA THR A 212 1.00 6.04 20.44
C THR A 212 0.13 5.59 21.64
N LYS A 213 -1.15 5.25 21.40
CA LYS A 213 -2.04 4.65 22.41
C LYS A 213 -1.57 3.26 22.84
N ASP A 214 -1.00 2.50 21.91
CA ASP A 214 -0.40 1.18 22.15
C ASP A 214 0.97 1.27 22.84
N GLY A 215 1.44 2.48 23.11
CA GLY A 215 2.68 2.73 23.87
C GLY A 215 3.91 2.98 23.00
N ILE A 216 3.82 2.87 21.67
CA ILE A 216 4.95 3.10 20.75
C ILE A 216 5.06 4.59 20.43
N LYS A 217 6.07 5.25 21.03
CA LYS A 217 6.24 6.72 20.98
C LYS A 217 7.46 7.16 20.18
N GLY A 218 8.38 6.25 19.85
CA GLY A 218 9.65 6.56 19.19
C GLY A 218 9.80 5.82 17.86
N THR A 219 10.71 6.33 17.04
CA THR A 219 11.07 5.75 15.73
C THR A 219 12.59 5.69 15.54
N PRO A 220 13.12 4.69 14.82
CA PRO A 220 12.38 3.51 14.42
C PRO A 220 12.15 2.56 15.60
N THR A 221 10.98 1.96 15.67
CA THR A 221 10.71 0.83 16.55
C THR A 221 10.41 -0.38 15.69
N VAL A 222 10.98 -1.53 16.02
CA VAL A 222 10.75 -2.81 15.34
C VAL A 222 10.19 -3.80 16.35
N VAL A 223 9.07 -4.42 16.02
CA VAL A 223 8.43 -5.45 16.85
C VAL A 223 8.28 -6.71 16.01
N VAL A 224 8.71 -7.84 16.56
CA VAL A 224 8.63 -9.17 15.94
C VAL A 224 7.75 -10.03 16.83
N ASP A 225 6.60 -10.47 16.35
CA ASP A 225 5.61 -11.27 17.09
C ASP A 225 5.43 -10.78 18.54
N ASP A 226 5.03 -9.50 18.69
CA ASP A 226 4.81 -8.80 19.98
C ASP A 226 6.08 -8.54 20.83
N THR A 227 7.28 -8.88 20.35
CA THR A 227 8.54 -8.62 21.07
C THR A 227 9.32 -7.48 20.40
N GLN A 228 9.58 -6.40 21.14
CA GLN A 228 10.36 -5.28 20.62
C GLN A 228 11.82 -5.65 20.46
N LEU A 229 12.34 -5.48 19.23
CA LEU A 229 13.74 -5.75 18.88
C LEU A 229 14.61 -4.52 19.12
N ASN A 230 15.67 -4.67 19.89
CA ASN A 230 16.78 -3.71 19.93
C ASN A 230 17.64 -3.88 18.67
N TRP A 231 17.13 -3.38 17.54
CA TRP A 231 17.81 -3.45 16.25
C TRP A 231 19.20 -2.80 16.25
N GLY A 232 19.42 -1.77 17.08
CA GLY A 232 20.72 -1.11 17.25
C GLY A 232 21.80 -2.08 17.79
N GLY A 233 21.40 -3.14 18.50
CA GLY A 233 22.30 -4.19 18.96
C GLY A 233 22.82 -5.11 17.83
N LEU A 234 22.22 -5.03 16.64
CA LEU A 234 22.69 -5.70 15.43
C LEU A 234 23.74 -4.90 14.64
N LEU A 235 23.98 -3.65 15.02
CA LEU A 235 25.00 -2.82 14.37
C LEU A 235 26.37 -3.04 15.01
N ASN A 236 27.38 -3.26 14.20
CA ASN A 236 28.76 -3.22 14.65
C ASN A 236 29.08 -1.81 15.19
N PRO A 237 29.52 -1.63 16.43
CA PRO A 237 29.69 -0.31 17.02
C PRO A 237 30.83 0.50 16.39
N GLN A 238 31.80 -0.13 15.69
CA GLN A 238 32.93 0.54 15.05
C GLN A 238 32.68 0.82 13.56
N THR A 239 32.13 -0.15 12.81
CA THR A 239 31.91 -0.02 11.36
C THR A 239 30.52 0.47 11.00
N ARG A 240 29.55 0.34 11.91
CA ARG A 240 28.12 0.61 11.68
C ARG A 240 27.47 -0.34 10.68
N GLU A 241 28.15 -1.41 10.28
CA GLU A 241 27.59 -2.46 9.46
C GLU A 241 26.59 -3.30 10.25
N ALA A 242 25.49 -3.67 9.62
CA ALA A 242 24.48 -4.51 10.23
C ALA A 242 24.83 -5.99 10.11
N ASP A 243 24.54 -6.77 11.16
CA ASP A 243 24.50 -8.22 11.09
C ASP A 243 23.18 -8.68 10.45
N THR A 244 23.11 -8.58 9.11
CA THR A 244 21.91 -8.90 8.34
C THR A 244 21.55 -10.37 8.40
N ALA A 245 22.53 -11.27 8.58
CA ALA A 245 22.27 -12.70 8.73
C ALA A 245 21.53 -13.00 10.04
N ARG A 246 21.95 -12.35 11.15
CA ARG A 246 21.24 -12.46 12.42
C ARG A 246 19.87 -11.81 12.38
N LEU A 247 19.74 -10.69 11.69
CA LEU A 247 18.43 -10.05 11.45
C LEU A 247 17.50 -10.99 10.69
N GLU A 248 17.94 -11.60 9.58
CA GLU A 248 17.15 -12.56 8.81
C GLU A 248 16.69 -13.74 9.66
N GLU A 249 17.58 -14.31 10.49
CA GLU A 249 17.23 -15.38 11.41
C GLU A 249 16.12 -14.97 12.38
N ILE A 250 16.25 -13.82 13.03
CA ILE A 250 15.26 -13.29 13.99
C ILE A 250 13.90 -13.08 13.28
N LEU A 251 13.91 -12.40 12.14
CA LEU A 251 12.68 -12.05 11.44
C LEU A 251 11.95 -13.27 10.88
N THR A 252 12.69 -14.29 10.42
CA THR A 252 12.09 -15.50 9.84
C THR A 252 11.67 -16.55 10.87
N THR A 253 12.27 -16.55 12.07
CA THR A 253 11.87 -17.44 13.16
C THR A 253 10.81 -16.84 14.08
N GLY A 254 10.67 -15.50 14.10
CA GLY A 254 9.84 -14.80 15.07
C GLY A 254 10.44 -14.74 16.47
N GLU A 255 11.65 -15.27 16.68
CA GLU A 255 12.28 -15.36 18.00
C GLU A 255 13.32 -14.25 18.22
N VAL A 256 13.02 -13.28 19.09
CA VAL A 256 13.97 -12.23 19.49
C VAL A 256 14.85 -12.74 20.63
N PRO A 257 16.18 -12.85 20.43
CA PRO A 257 17.11 -13.26 21.49
C PRO A 257 17.08 -12.28 22.68
N GLN A 258 17.25 -12.80 23.90
CA GLN A 258 17.17 -12.01 25.14
C GLN A 258 18.11 -10.81 25.18
N ASP A 259 19.29 -10.91 24.58
CA ASP A 259 20.29 -9.82 24.48
C ASP A 259 19.86 -8.71 23.50
N LEU A 260 18.84 -8.98 22.67
CA LEU A 260 18.27 -8.04 21.71
C LEU A 260 16.81 -7.65 22.02
N VAL A 261 16.26 -8.11 23.14
CA VAL A 261 14.95 -7.61 23.61
C VAL A 261 15.12 -6.17 24.09
N SER A 262 14.34 -5.23 23.53
CA SER A 262 14.33 -3.85 24.01
C SER A 262 13.68 -3.75 25.38
N THR A 263 14.37 -3.16 26.34
CA THR A 263 13.85 -2.84 27.69
C THR A 263 13.51 -1.35 27.74
N GLN A 264 12.35 -0.98 27.23
CA GLN A 264 11.83 0.37 27.47
C GLN A 264 10.99 0.42 28.71
#